data_5e7dc3e6ec8f185b44235777abb8084b
#
_entry.id   5e7dc3e6ec8f185b44235777abb8084b
#
_cell.length_a   1.000
_cell.length_b   1.000
_cell.length_c   1.000
_cell.angle_alpha   90.00
_cell.angle_beta   90.00
_cell.angle_gamma   90.00
#
_symmetry.space_group_name_H-M   'P 1'
#
loop_
_entity.id
_entity.type
_entity.pdbx_description
1 polymer ?
#
loop_
_entity_poly.entity_id
_entity_poly.type
_entity_poly.pdbx_seq_one_letter_code
_entity_poly.pdbx_strand_id
1 'polypeptide(L)'
;MATTYEHSTTTTSSSSEGIGLDKAFLRTYQGILKIVECILDIIAFICASIWIHWGPYGGGWVQFVTMSAFITTLLLFGFHLFRIIYKLPGPWGLIELIYYVLYSLMLLISGIVAASRGHWHSSIGATAFFTFAATACYVFDTFLLFRAWQQGRSGSSSAHTTTTTTTEHTTYETKTQY
;
A
#
# COMPACT_ATOMS: atom_id res chain seq x y z
N MET A 1 -9.17 58.92 -7.77
CA MET A 1 -8.94 57.70 -6.99
C MET A 1 -8.49 56.61 -7.96
N ALA A 2 -7.24 56.23 -7.90
CA ALA A 2 -6.71 55.18 -8.76
C ALA A 2 -6.89 53.84 -8.06
N THR A 3 -7.68 52.94 -8.65
CA THR A 3 -7.84 51.57 -8.16
C THR A 3 -6.75 50.71 -8.75
N THR A 4 -5.83 50.29 -7.92
CA THR A 4 -4.78 49.35 -8.27
C THR A 4 -5.40 47.95 -8.34
N TYR A 5 -5.42 47.34 -9.52
CA TYR A 5 -5.79 45.91 -9.68
C TYR A 5 -4.57 45.07 -9.37
N GLU A 6 -4.59 44.32 -8.28
CA GLU A 6 -3.63 43.25 -8.02
C GLU A 6 -4.04 42.04 -8.86
N HIS A 7 -3.30 41.79 -9.90
CA HIS A 7 -3.42 40.56 -10.69
C HIS A 7 -2.68 39.44 -9.94
N SER A 8 -3.41 38.69 -9.12
CA SER A 8 -2.90 37.49 -8.47
C SER A 8 -2.75 36.37 -9.51
N THR A 9 -1.59 36.26 -10.13
CA THR A 9 -1.26 35.15 -11.00
C THR A 9 -0.96 33.92 -10.15
N THR A 10 -1.94 33.06 -9.96
CA THR A 10 -1.70 31.74 -9.35
C THR A 10 -0.95 30.88 -10.34
N THR A 11 0.36 30.86 -10.24
CA THR A 11 1.20 29.94 -11.03
C THR A 11 1.04 28.55 -10.43
N THR A 12 0.11 27.76 -10.97
CA THR A 12 0.05 26.33 -10.69
C THR A 12 1.24 25.69 -11.39
N SER A 13 2.35 25.58 -10.67
CA SER A 13 3.48 24.77 -11.12
C SER A 13 3.06 23.31 -11.03
N SER A 14 2.54 22.75 -12.11
CA SER A 14 2.48 21.31 -12.32
C SER A 14 3.91 20.84 -12.54
N SER A 15 4.61 20.52 -11.43
CA SER A 15 5.82 19.73 -11.53
C SER A 15 5.40 18.39 -12.11
N SER A 16 5.77 18.13 -13.36
CA SER A 16 5.77 16.78 -13.92
C SER A 16 6.80 16.00 -13.10
N GLU A 17 6.34 15.39 -12.00
CA GLU A 17 7.16 14.51 -11.19
C GLU A 17 7.55 13.32 -12.06
N GLY A 18 8.78 13.34 -12.55
CA GLY A 18 9.41 12.21 -13.21
C GLY A 18 9.41 10.99 -12.30
N ILE A 19 9.75 9.83 -12.84
CA ILE A 19 10.00 8.60 -12.06
C ILE A 19 11.14 8.93 -11.09
N GLY A 20 10.82 9.23 -9.84
CA GLY A 20 11.75 9.59 -8.78
C GLY A 20 11.56 8.70 -7.56
N LEU A 21 12.64 8.45 -6.83
CA LEU A 21 12.61 7.75 -5.56
C LEU A 21 11.86 8.57 -4.51
N ASP A 22 10.74 8.06 -4.05
CA ASP A 22 10.00 8.68 -2.95
C ASP A 22 10.60 8.28 -1.60
N LYS A 23 11.65 9.03 -1.19
CA LYS A 23 12.28 8.82 0.12
C LYS A 23 11.33 9.09 1.30
N ALA A 24 10.27 9.88 1.07
CA ALA A 24 9.27 10.14 2.10
C ALA A 24 8.44 8.88 2.38
N PHE A 25 8.16 8.06 1.36
CA PHE A 25 7.46 6.79 1.51
C PHE A 25 8.16 5.84 2.48
N LEU A 26 9.51 5.78 2.47
CA LEU A 26 10.29 4.95 3.39
C LEU A 26 10.08 5.30 4.87
N ARG A 27 9.63 6.53 5.16
CA ARG A 27 9.34 6.99 6.52
C ARG A 27 7.87 6.83 6.90
N THR A 28 7.03 6.40 5.98
CA THR A 28 5.62 6.09 6.29
C THR A 28 5.50 4.74 6.99
N TYR A 29 4.45 4.59 7.79
CA TYR A 29 4.16 3.30 8.44
C TYR A 29 4.03 2.17 7.42
N GLN A 30 3.42 2.42 6.27
CA GLN A 30 3.29 1.43 5.20
C GLN A 30 4.65 1.04 4.60
N GLY A 31 5.55 2.01 4.38
CA GLY A 31 6.88 1.71 3.86
C GLY A 31 7.70 0.86 4.83
N ILE A 32 7.68 1.21 6.13
CA ILE A 32 8.36 0.45 7.18
C ILE A 32 7.77 -0.96 7.29
N LEU A 33 6.44 -1.08 7.26
CA LEU A 33 5.75 -2.36 7.37
C LEU A 33 6.13 -3.32 6.24
N LYS A 34 6.16 -2.84 5.00
CA LYS A 34 6.61 -3.64 3.83
C LYS A 34 8.05 -4.13 3.96
N ILE A 35 8.94 -3.32 4.54
CA ILE A 35 10.33 -3.75 4.81
C ILE A 35 10.34 -4.86 5.86
N VAL A 36 9.57 -4.72 6.93
CA VAL A 36 9.47 -5.74 7.99
C VAL A 36 8.88 -7.03 7.44
N GLU A 37 7.84 -6.97 6.61
CA GLU A 37 7.24 -8.11 5.93
C GLU A 37 8.28 -8.85 5.08
N CYS A 38 9.02 -8.14 4.23
CA CYS A 38 10.08 -8.74 3.42
C CYS A 38 11.16 -9.45 4.27
N ILE A 39 11.55 -8.83 5.40
CA ILE A 39 12.54 -9.43 6.29
C ILE A 39 11.99 -10.69 6.95
N LEU A 40 10.75 -10.68 7.43
CA LEU A 40 10.12 -11.83 8.08
C LEU A 40 9.92 -12.99 7.09
N ASP A 41 9.48 -12.70 5.87
CA ASP A 41 9.25 -13.70 4.83
C ASP A 41 10.55 -14.39 4.42
N ILE A 42 11.63 -13.63 4.21
CA ILE A 42 12.92 -14.22 3.84
C ILE A 42 13.52 -15.05 4.98
N ILE A 43 13.39 -14.60 6.23
CA ILE A 43 13.84 -15.38 7.39
C ILE A 43 13.01 -16.66 7.51
N ALA A 44 11.67 -16.58 7.38
CA ALA A 44 10.81 -17.75 7.41
C ALA A 44 11.18 -18.76 6.29
N PHE A 45 11.45 -18.27 5.08
CA PHE A 45 11.90 -19.10 3.95
C PHE A 45 13.24 -19.78 4.25
N ILE A 46 14.22 -19.04 4.77
CA ILE A 46 15.54 -19.62 5.12
C ILE A 46 15.36 -20.70 6.18
N CYS A 47 14.63 -20.43 7.26
CA CYS A 47 14.35 -21.39 8.31
C CYS A 47 13.63 -22.64 7.77
N ALA A 48 12.67 -22.48 6.86
CA ALA A 48 11.96 -23.57 6.21
C ALA A 48 12.85 -24.42 5.33
N SER A 49 13.94 -23.87 4.81
CA SER A 49 14.86 -24.54 3.89
C SER A 49 15.98 -25.31 4.59
N ILE A 50 16.20 -25.09 5.89
CA ILE A 50 17.29 -25.72 6.64
C ILE A 50 17.12 -27.23 6.70
N TRP A 51 15.90 -27.72 6.97
CA TRP A 51 15.65 -29.14 7.08
C TRP A 51 14.81 -29.68 5.91
N ILE A 52 15.51 -30.13 4.86
CA ILE A 52 14.91 -30.49 3.57
C ILE A 52 13.94 -31.70 3.65
N HIS A 53 14.08 -32.56 4.66
CA HIS A 53 13.29 -33.79 4.78
C HIS A 53 11.79 -33.58 5.04
N TRP A 54 11.37 -32.38 5.44
CA TRP A 54 9.95 -32.07 5.64
C TRP A 54 9.24 -31.53 4.40
N GLY A 55 9.99 -31.36 3.29
CA GLY A 55 9.44 -30.86 2.03
C GLY A 55 8.14 -31.55 1.61
N PRO A 56 8.10 -32.89 1.54
CA PRO A 56 6.90 -33.67 1.16
C PRO A 56 5.74 -33.56 2.17
N TYR A 57 6.02 -33.13 3.39
CA TYR A 57 5.05 -33.05 4.49
C TYR A 57 4.50 -31.65 4.74
N GLY A 58 4.58 -30.77 3.76
CA GLY A 58 4.10 -29.41 3.82
C GLY A 58 5.19 -28.34 3.75
N GLY A 59 6.47 -28.71 3.89
CA GLY A 59 7.59 -27.78 3.80
C GLY A 59 7.67 -27.07 2.45
N GLY A 60 7.45 -27.79 1.36
CA GLY A 60 7.43 -27.22 0.02
C GLY A 60 6.34 -26.15 -0.15
N TRP A 61 5.17 -26.35 0.46
CA TRP A 61 4.11 -25.35 0.49
C TRP A 61 4.56 -24.09 1.24
N VAL A 62 5.13 -24.26 2.43
CA VAL A 62 5.57 -23.12 3.26
C VAL A 62 6.68 -22.33 2.55
N GLN A 63 7.65 -23.02 1.94
CA GLN A 63 8.70 -22.40 1.14
C GLN A 63 8.14 -21.62 -0.05
N PHE A 64 7.18 -22.21 -0.77
CA PHE A 64 6.53 -21.55 -1.89
C PHE A 64 5.79 -20.27 -1.45
N VAL A 65 4.99 -20.36 -0.39
CA VAL A 65 4.20 -19.23 0.09
C VAL A 65 5.11 -18.11 0.59
N THR A 66 6.10 -18.40 1.43
CA THR A 66 7.00 -17.39 1.99
C THR A 66 7.86 -16.72 0.91
N MET A 67 8.37 -17.48 -0.06
CA MET A 67 9.16 -16.94 -1.16
C MET A 67 8.31 -16.11 -2.12
N SER A 68 7.11 -16.57 -2.46
CA SER A 68 6.18 -15.81 -3.31
C SER A 68 5.69 -14.52 -2.63
N ALA A 69 5.43 -14.57 -1.31
CA ALA A 69 5.10 -13.40 -0.51
C ALA A 69 6.24 -12.38 -0.55
N PHE A 70 7.47 -12.82 -0.27
CA PHE A 70 8.66 -11.97 -0.33
C PHE A 70 8.80 -11.25 -1.69
N ILE A 71 8.76 -12.01 -2.79
CA ILE A 71 8.92 -11.45 -4.15
C ILE A 71 7.82 -10.44 -4.45
N THR A 72 6.57 -10.77 -4.16
CA THR A 72 5.43 -9.91 -4.50
C THR A 72 5.39 -8.67 -3.64
N THR A 73 5.68 -8.77 -2.34
CA THR A 73 5.79 -7.60 -1.44
C THR A 73 6.95 -6.69 -1.85
N LEU A 74 8.08 -7.28 -2.27
CA LEU A 74 9.22 -6.51 -2.78
C LEU A 74 8.85 -5.76 -4.07
N LEU A 75 8.10 -6.37 -4.98
CA LEU A 75 7.59 -5.71 -6.19
C LEU A 75 6.62 -4.58 -5.87
N LEU A 76 5.67 -4.80 -4.95
CA LEU A 76 4.74 -3.76 -4.49
C LEU A 76 5.48 -2.61 -3.82
N PHE A 77 6.47 -2.91 -2.98
CA PHE A 77 7.33 -1.91 -2.37
C PHE A 77 8.06 -1.07 -3.44
N GLY A 78 8.62 -1.74 -4.46
CA GLY A 78 9.25 -1.06 -5.60
C GLY A 78 8.27 -0.15 -6.35
N PHE A 79 7.07 -0.60 -6.63
CA PHE A 79 6.04 0.19 -7.31
C PHE A 79 5.64 1.46 -6.54
N HIS A 80 5.56 1.37 -5.21
CA HIS A 80 5.35 2.53 -4.36
C HIS A 80 6.57 3.46 -4.34
N LEU A 81 7.78 2.90 -4.19
CA LEU A 81 9.03 3.65 -4.11
C LEU A 81 9.31 4.46 -5.39
N PHE A 82 9.00 3.90 -6.56
CA PHE A 82 9.16 4.57 -7.85
C PHE A 82 7.91 5.36 -8.28
N ARG A 83 6.91 5.47 -7.44
CA ARG A 83 5.64 6.16 -7.72
C ARG A 83 4.90 5.63 -8.96
N ILE A 84 5.18 4.40 -9.37
CA ILE A 84 4.57 3.76 -10.54
C ILE A 84 3.06 3.58 -10.33
N ILE A 85 2.64 3.24 -9.11
CA ILE A 85 1.23 3.04 -8.74
C ILE A 85 0.36 4.26 -9.06
N TYR A 86 0.89 5.47 -8.88
CA TYR A 86 0.15 6.71 -9.15
C TYR A 86 -0.04 7.00 -10.64
N LYS A 87 0.74 6.35 -11.51
CA LYS A 87 0.67 6.51 -12.97
C LYS A 87 -0.18 5.46 -13.67
N LEU A 88 -0.50 4.35 -13.00
CA LEU A 88 -1.31 3.29 -13.59
C LEU A 88 -2.80 3.59 -13.40
N PRO A 89 -3.58 3.65 -14.50
CA PRO A 89 -5.02 3.78 -14.42
C PRO A 89 -5.62 2.47 -13.87
N GLY A 90 -6.29 2.53 -12.72
CA GLY A 90 -6.97 1.36 -12.16
C GLY A 90 -7.19 1.43 -10.65
N PRO A 91 -8.03 0.57 -10.09
CA PRO A 91 -8.31 0.51 -8.65
C PRO A 91 -7.20 -0.22 -7.89
N TRP A 92 -5.96 0.32 -7.94
CA TRP A 92 -4.77 -0.30 -7.36
C TRP A 92 -4.90 -0.57 -5.88
N GLY A 93 -5.55 0.32 -5.12
CA GLY A 93 -5.81 0.11 -3.70
C GLY A 93 -6.67 -1.12 -3.43
N LEU A 94 -7.61 -1.44 -4.32
CA LEU A 94 -8.43 -2.65 -4.20
C LEU A 94 -7.61 -3.91 -4.53
N ILE A 95 -6.78 -3.85 -5.57
CA ILE A 95 -5.92 -4.98 -5.97
C ILE A 95 -4.92 -5.28 -4.83
N GLU A 96 -4.30 -4.26 -4.28
CA GLU A 96 -3.38 -4.38 -3.16
C GLU A 96 -4.09 -4.95 -1.91
N LEU A 97 -5.31 -4.49 -1.62
CA LEU A 97 -6.11 -5.02 -0.51
C LEU A 97 -6.41 -6.51 -0.68
N ILE A 98 -6.86 -6.94 -1.88
CA ILE A 98 -7.13 -8.35 -2.18
C ILE A 98 -5.85 -9.18 -2.02
N TYR A 99 -4.74 -8.68 -2.51
CA TYR A 99 -3.43 -9.31 -2.36
C TYR A 99 -3.11 -9.57 -0.89
N TYR A 100 -3.19 -8.55 -0.02
CA TYR A 100 -2.86 -8.67 1.39
C TYR A 100 -3.82 -9.62 2.14
N VAL A 101 -5.10 -9.60 1.84
CA VAL A 101 -6.08 -10.56 2.40
C VAL A 101 -5.70 -11.98 2.00
N LEU A 102 -5.40 -12.23 0.73
CA LEU A 102 -5.05 -13.56 0.23
C LEU A 102 -3.77 -14.08 0.88
N TYR A 103 -2.70 -13.26 0.89
CA TYR A 103 -1.42 -13.68 1.46
C TYR A 103 -1.46 -13.82 2.98
N SER A 104 -2.24 -13.01 3.70
CA SER A 104 -2.43 -13.20 5.14
C SER A 104 -3.04 -14.56 5.47
N LEU A 105 -4.00 -15.03 4.66
CA LEU A 105 -4.58 -16.37 4.80
C LEU A 105 -3.58 -17.47 4.44
N MET A 106 -2.85 -17.32 3.34
CA MET A 106 -1.84 -18.30 2.91
C MET A 106 -0.70 -18.44 3.93
N LEU A 107 -0.22 -17.32 4.49
CA LEU A 107 0.80 -17.30 5.53
C LEU A 107 0.26 -17.91 6.84
N LEU A 108 -0.99 -17.63 7.21
CA LEU A 108 -1.62 -18.24 8.37
C LEU A 108 -1.65 -19.77 8.24
N ILE A 109 -2.10 -20.29 7.10
CA ILE A 109 -2.12 -21.72 6.82
C ILE A 109 -0.70 -22.30 6.90
N SER A 110 0.27 -21.60 6.31
CA SER A 110 1.70 -22.00 6.32
C SER A 110 2.26 -22.05 7.75
N GLY A 111 1.90 -21.07 8.59
CA GLY A 111 2.26 -21.04 10.01
C GLY A 111 1.68 -22.23 10.79
N ILE A 112 0.42 -22.58 10.54
CA ILE A 112 -0.24 -23.75 11.16
C ILE A 112 0.45 -25.04 10.71
N VAL A 113 0.75 -25.20 9.41
CA VAL A 113 1.47 -26.35 8.87
C VAL A 113 2.85 -26.48 9.51
N ALA A 114 3.61 -25.39 9.62
CA ALA A 114 4.92 -25.40 10.27
C ALA A 114 4.80 -25.69 11.78
N ALA A 115 3.84 -25.08 12.48
CA ALA A 115 3.63 -25.31 13.91
C ALA A 115 3.29 -26.77 14.23
N SER A 116 2.45 -27.42 13.40
CA SER A 116 2.08 -28.85 13.57
C SER A 116 3.28 -29.80 13.47
N ARG A 117 4.37 -29.38 12.83
CA ARG A 117 5.60 -30.16 12.60
C ARG A 117 6.82 -29.61 13.35
N GLY A 118 6.63 -28.53 14.13
CA GLY A 118 7.71 -27.86 14.86
C GLY A 118 8.48 -28.75 15.83
N HIS A 119 7.87 -29.85 16.30
CA HIS A 119 8.52 -30.84 17.17
C HIS A 119 9.55 -31.73 16.44
N TRP A 120 9.54 -31.77 15.10
CA TRP A 120 10.50 -32.58 14.34
C TRP A 120 11.88 -31.97 14.29
N HIS A 121 11.95 -30.63 14.17
CA HIS A 121 13.20 -29.91 14.10
C HIS A 121 13.01 -28.45 14.53
N SER A 122 14.00 -27.91 15.24
CA SER A 122 13.94 -26.52 15.76
C SER A 122 13.76 -25.46 14.65
N SER A 123 14.30 -25.70 13.46
CA SER A 123 14.13 -24.76 12.32
C SER A 123 12.69 -24.67 11.85
N ILE A 124 11.90 -25.76 11.95
CA ILE A 124 10.47 -25.74 11.60
C ILE A 124 9.70 -24.93 12.65
N GLY A 125 10.05 -25.06 13.93
CA GLY A 125 9.48 -24.25 14.99
C GLY A 125 9.78 -22.76 14.77
N ALA A 126 11.02 -22.41 14.42
CA ALA A 126 11.39 -21.06 14.04
C ALA A 126 10.62 -20.56 12.81
N THR A 127 10.46 -21.40 11.78
CA THR A 127 9.64 -21.08 10.61
C THR A 127 8.20 -20.73 11.02
N ALA A 128 7.58 -21.53 11.90
CA ALA A 128 6.23 -21.25 12.41
C ALA A 128 6.18 -19.87 13.09
N PHE A 129 7.13 -19.56 13.95
CA PHE A 129 7.19 -18.27 14.64
C PHE A 129 7.28 -17.09 13.66
N PHE A 130 8.22 -17.13 12.72
CA PHE A 130 8.41 -16.03 11.76
C PHE A 130 7.23 -15.92 10.79
N THR A 131 6.62 -17.04 10.39
CA THR A 131 5.43 -17.03 9.53
C THR A 131 4.21 -16.44 10.24
N PHE A 132 4.01 -16.72 11.53
CA PHE A 132 2.94 -16.07 12.31
C PHE A 132 3.23 -14.59 12.53
N ALA A 133 4.48 -14.19 12.77
CA ALA A 133 4.87 -12.80 12.85
C ALA A 133 4.60 -12.05 11.53
N ALA A 134 4.97 -12.65 10.39
CA ALA A 134 4.65 -12.12 9.07
C ALA A 134 3.13 -12.01 8.88
N THR A 135 2.35 -13.05 9.21
CA THR A 135 0.89 -13.02 9.14
C THR A 135 0.30 -11.83 9.91
N ALA A 136 0.80 -11.56 11.12
CA ALA A 136 0.34 -10.42 11.92
C ALA A 136 0.61 -9.08 11.21
N CYS A 137 1.79 -8.92 10.58
CA CYS A 137 2.12 -7.72 9.80
C CYS A 137 1.19 -7.57 8.59
N TYR A 138 0.96 -8.64 7.81
CA TYR A 138 0.06 -8.63 6.65
C TYR A 138 -1.39 -8.31 7.04
N VAL A 139 -1.89 -8.85 8.16
CA VAL A 139 -3.23 -8.51 8.69
C VAL A 139 -3.29 -7.05 9.08
N PHE A 140 -2.25 -6.52 9.71
CA PHE A 140 -2.20 -5.12 10.09
C PHE A 140 -2.18 -4.19 8.86
N ASP A 141 -1.39 -4.52 7.83
CA ASP A 141 -1.36 -3.75 6.57
C ASP A 141 -2.71 -3.84 5.84
N THR A 142 -3.33 -5.03 5.81
CA THR A 142 -4.72 -5.21 5.33
C THR A 142 -5.70 -4.27 6.02
N PHE A 143 -5.61 -4.15 7.33
CA PHE A 143 -6.50 -3.28 8.11
C PHE A 143 -6.28 -1.80 7.78
N LEU A 144 -5.03 -1.35 7.64
CA LEU A 144 -4.70 0.01 7.25
C LEU A 144 -5.22 0.34 5.84
N LEU A 145 -5.00 -0.56 4.88
CA LEU A 145 -5.48 -0.41 3.49
C LEU A 145 -7.00 -0.39 3.42
N PHE A 146 -7.67 -1.25 4.19
CA PHE A 146 -9.14 -1.28 4.26
C PHE A 146 -9.70 0.04 4.80
N ARG A 147 -9.11 0.58 5.87
CA ARG A 147 -9.49 1.89 6.41
C ARG A 147 -9.29 3.01 5.38
N ALA A 148 -8.14 3.03 4.71
CA ALA A 148 -7.85 4.04 3.68
C ALA A 148 -8.86 3.94 2.52
N TRP A 149 -9.20 2.72 2.09
CA TRP A 149 -10.21 2.49 1.06
C TRP A 149 -11.61 2.95 1.47
N GLN A 150 -12.04 2.70 2.71
CA GLN A 150 -13.32 3.19 3.23
C GLN A 150 -13.36 4.73 3.26
N GLN A 151 -12.29 5.38 3.72
CA GLN A 151 -12.22 6.84 3.77
C GLN A 151 -12.28 7.46 2.38
N GLY A 152 -11.61 6.86 1.38
CA GLY A 152 -11.67 7.30 -0.02
C GLY A 152 -13.08 7.22 -0.59
N ARG A 153 -13.86 6.20 -0.25
CA ARG A 153 -15.28 6.07 -0.66
C ARG A 153 -16.18 7.09 0.01
N SER A 154 -16.00 7.34 1.30
CA SER A 154 -16.78 8.34 2.04
C SER A 154 -16.52 9.76 1.54
N GLY A 155 -15.27 10.09 1.18
CA GLY A 155 -14.90 11.37 0.60
C GLY A 155 -15.53 11.61 -0.79
N SER A 156 -15.65 10.56 -1.60
CA SER A 156 -16.28 10.64 -2.92
C SER A 156 -17.81 10.84 -2.85
N SER A 157 -18.46 10.41 -1.78
CA SER A 157 -19.91 10.61 -1.57
C SER A 157 -20.24 12.03 -1.09
N SER A 158 -19.29 12.73 -0.48
CA SER A 158 -19.48 14.10 0.02
C SER A 158 -19.07 15.18 -0.98
N ALA A 159 -18.45 14.81 -2.11
CA ALA A 159 -18.09 15.73 -3.20
C ALA A 159 -19.24 16.00 -4.16
N HIS A 160 -20.51 15.70 -3.76
CA HIS A 160 -21.66 16.10 -4.54
C HIS A 160 -22.07 17.54 -4.15
N THR A 161 -21.68 18.47 -5.02
CA THR A 161 -22.38 19.70 -5.30
C THR A 161 -22.38 20.76 -4.20
N THR A 162 -21.25 21.45 -4.05
CA THR A 162 -21.35 22.89 -3.83
C THR A 162 -21.21 23.56 -5.19
N THR A 163 -22.32 23.64 -5.92
CA THR A 163 -22.45 24.56 -7.05
C THR A 163 -22.49 25.95 -6.42
N THR A 164 -21.34 26.59 -6.31
CA THR A 164 -21.29 28.03 -6.02
C THR A 164 -21.76 28.74 -7.26
N THR A 165 -23.04 29.07 -7.30
CA THR A 165 -23.60 29.98 -8.30
C THR A 165 -23.03 31.35 -7.99
N THR A 166 -21.89 31.69 -8.58
CA THR A 166 -21.39 33.07 -8.57
C THR A 166 -22.28 33.85 -9.53
N THR A 167 -23.25 34.55 -8.99
CA THR A 167 -24.02 35.52 -9.74
C THR A 167 -23.10 36.69 -10.02
N GLU A 168 -22.51 36.76 -11.19
CA GLU A 168 -21.83 37.97 -11.68
C GLU A 168 -22.88 39.04 -11.89
N HIS A 169 -22.94 39.98 -10.99
CA HIS A 169 -23.70 41.23 -11.17
C HIS A 169 -22.86 42.15 -12.04
N THR A 170 -23.04 42.07 -13.37
CA THR A 170 -22.45 43.01 -14.30
C THR A 170 -23.25 44.30 -14.27
N THR A 171 -22.77 45.26 -13.49
CA THR A 171 -23.33 46.63 -13.50
C THR A 171 -22.75 47.38 -14.70
N TYR A 172 -23.56 47.59 -15.76
CA TYR A 172 -23.19 48.46 -16.86
C TYR A 172 -23.46 49.89 -16.46
N GLU A 173 -22.43 50.67 -16.21
CA GLU A 173 -22.58 52.13 -16.12
C GLU A 173 -22.71 52.72 -17.52
N THR A 174 -23.92 53.18 -17.84
CA THR A 174 -24.16 53.99 -19.06
C THR A 174 -23.66 55.38 -18.82
N LYS A 175 -22.53 55.74 -19.40
CA LYS A 175 -21.96 57.07 -19.38
C LYS A 175 -22.67 57.92 -20.44
N THR A 176 -23.64 58.74 -20.04
CA THR A 176 -24.25 59.77 -20.89
C THR A 176 -23.28 60.96 -20.99
N GLN A 177 -22.77 61.21 -22.19
CA GLN A 177 -22.06 62.47 -22.52
C GLN A 177 -23.08 63.48 -22.95
N TYR A 178 -23.01 64.67 -22.32
CA TYR A 178 -23.50 65.94 -22.86
C TYR A 178 -22.30 66.78 -23.21
#